data_470a92c58285cdeff5d3080e8f22d0f5
#
_entry.id   470a92c58285cdeff5d3080e8f22d0f5
#
_cell.length_a   1.000
_cell.length_b   1.000
_cell.length_c   1.000
_cell.angle_alpha   90.00
_cell.angle_beta   90.00
_cell.angle_gamma   90.00
#
_symmetry.space_group_name_H-M   'P 1'
#
loop_
_entity.id
_entity.type
_entity.pdbx_description
1 polymer ?
#
loop_
_entity_poly.entity_id
_entity_poly.type
_entity_poly.pdbx_seq_one_letter_code
_entity_poly.pdbx_strand_id
1 'polypeptide(L)'
;MKTNVLAVALMGAMLATPAMAAAGEACLQHNRIMNLRALDSRTVVATDLNYHRFTIHMNAGCVGLDNAAAHLVFRTWQNLACVDHGDIIGVSAPGLGFVTCSIAGVQAGGP
;
A
#
# COMPACT_ATOMS: atom_id res chain seq x y z
N MET A 1 -5.78 25.47 -41.46
CA MET A 1 -6.00 25.15 -41.01
C MET A 1 -6.22 24.65 -40.34
N LYS A 2 -6.03 24.60 -40.38
CA LYS A 2 -6.25 24.19 -39.77
C LYS A 2 -6.44 23.47 -39.02
N THR A 3 -6.39 23.37 -38.93
CA THR A 3 -6.65 22.85 -38.14
C THR A 3 -6.54 22.12 -37.48
N ASN A 4 -6.36 22.01 -37.68
CA ASN A 4 -6.36 21.32 -36.92
C ASN A 4 -6.13 20.85 -36.09
N VAL A 5 -5.95 20.92 -36.05
CA VAL A 5 -5.71 20.53 -35.27
C VAL A 5 -5.98 20.28 -34.41
N LEU A 6 -6.11 20.13 -34.23
CA LEU A 6 -6.38 19.82 -33.31
C LEU A 6 -6.57 18.99 -32.72
N ALA A 7 -6.57 18.90 -32.98
CA ALA A 7 -6.97 18.01 -32.34
C ALA A 7 -6.29 17.28 -31.68
N VAL A 8 -5.84 17.21 -31.90
CA VAL A 8 -5.22 16.54 -31.33
C VAL A 8 -5.10 16.52 -30.15
N ALA A 9 -5.02 16.87 -29.92
CA ALA A 9 -4.82 16.83 -28.81
C ALA A 9 -5.51 16.27 -28.02
N LEU A 10 -5.91 16.25 -28.24
CA LEU A 10 -6.43 15.80 -27.45
C LEU A 10 -6.32 14.82 -27.05
N MET A 11 -6.15 14.52 -27.26
CA MET A 11 -6.20 13.47 -26.97
C MET A 11 -5.37 12.97 -26.18
N GLY A 12 -4.62 13.22 -26.33
CA GLY A 12 -3.70 12.55 -25.65
C GLY A 12 -3.82 12.55 -24.24
N ALA A 13 -4.17 13.54 -23.78
CA ALA A 13 -4.10 13.68 -22.40
C ALA A 13 -4.81 12.69 -21.64
N MET A 14 -5.86 12.26 -22.09
CA MET A 14 -6.61 11.44 -21.29
C MET A 14 -6.05 10.17 -21.05
N LEU A 15 -5.08 9.80 -21.67
CA LEU A 15 -4.60 8.50 -21.57
C LEU A 15 -4.08 8.10 -20.26
N ALA A 16 -3.33 8.93 -19.63
CA ALA A 16 -2.68 8.56 -18.40
C ALA A 16 -3.63 8.33 -17.27
N THR A 17 -4.70 8.99 -17.29
CA THR A 17 -5.61 8.95 -16.16
C THR A 17 -6.16 7.57 -15.86
N PRO A 18 -6.66 6.84 -16.82
CA PRO A 18 -7.18 5.50 -16.53
C PRO A 18 -6.13 4.57 -15.98
N ALA A 19 -4.95 4.66 -16.50
CA ALA A 19 -3.91 3.77 -16.02
C ALA A 19 -3.56 4.05 -14.57
N MET A 20 -3.53 5.30 -14.19
CA MET A 20 -3.22 5.63 -12.82
C MET A 20 -4.31 5.18 -11.87
N ALA A 21 -5.54 5.33 -12.27
CA ALA A 21 -6.63 4.89 -11.43
C ALA A 21 -6.58 3.38 -11.20
N ALA A 22 -6.29 2.64 -12.24
CA ALA A 22 -6.19 1.20 -12.09
C ALA A 22 -5.05 0.81 -11.17
N ALA A 23 -3.93 1.51 -11.26
CA ALA A 23 -2.79 1.20 -10.42
C ALA A 23 -3.05 1.49 -8.95
N GLY A 24 -4.04 2.30 -8.65
CA GLY A 24 -4.35 2.61 -7.27
C GLY A 24 -5.09 1.51 -6.55
N GLU A 25 -5.55 0.51 -7.28
CA GLU A 25 -6.29 -0.59 -6.68
C GLU A 25 -5.50 -1.86 -6.74
N ALA A 26 -5.32 -2.50 -5.60
CA ALA A 26 -4.56 -3.72 -5.52
C ALA A 26 -5.20 -4.66 -4.53
N CYS A 27 -5.18 -5.93 -4.82
CA CYS A 27 -5.65 -6.94 -3.90
C CYS A 27 -4.47 -7.73 -3.37
N LEU A 28 -4.06 -7.39 -2.16
CA LEU A 28 -3.07 -8.15 -1.42
C LEU A 28 -3.84 -9.00 -0.42
N GLN A 29 -3.93 -10.30 -0.69
CA GLN A 29 -4.66 -11.18 0.23
C GLN A 29 -3.85 -11.43 1.48
N HIS A 30 -4.52 -11.43 2.63
CA HIS A 30 -3.84 -11.61 3.92
C HIS A 30 -3.03 -12.89 3.97
N ASN A 31 -3.56 -13.97 3.44
CA ASN A 31 -2.89 -15.27 3.52
C ASN A 31 -1.77 -15.46 2.50
N ARG A 32 -1.49 -14.45 1.70
CA ARG A 32 -0.43 -14.53 0.71
C ARG A 32 0.74 -13.64 1.03
N ILE A 33 0.75 -13.01 2.17
CA ILE A 33 1.82 -12.13 2.58
C ILE A 33 3.00 -12.94 3.08
N MET A 34 4.15 -12.75 2.46
CA MET A 34 5.38 -13.42 2.86
C MET A 34 6.19 -12.54 3.79
N ASN A 35 6.16 -11.23 3.58
CA ASN A 35 7.05 -10.32 4.27
C ASN A 35 6.44 -8.93 4.36
N LEU A 36 6.69 -8.25 5.48
CA LEU A 36 6.30 -6.86 5.69
C LEU A 36 7.54 -6.10 6.14
N ARG A 37 7.79 -4.95 5.52
CA ARG A 37 8.93 -4.12 5.87
C ARG A 37 8.54 -2.66 5.83
N ALA A 38 8.78 -1.96 6.91
CA ALA A 38 8.48 -0.53 6.97
C ALA A 38 9.56 0.27 6.24
N LEU A 39 9.14 1.25 5.47
CA LEU A 39 10.04 2.22 4.87
C LEU A 39 10.20 3.43 5.78
N ASP A 40 9.11 3.82 6.41
CA ASP A 40 9.08 4.93 7.35
C ASP A 40 7.91 4.72 8.29
N SER A 41 7.56 5.72 9.09
CA SER A 41 6.49 5.57 10.07
C SER A 41 5.09 5.53 9.48
N ARG A 42 4.95 5.69 8.17
CA ARG A 42 3.65 5.73 7.50
C ARG A 42 3.53 4.77 6.32
N THR A 43 4.60 4.09 5.97
CA THR A 43 4.62 3.30 4.74
C THR A 43 5.25 1.94 4.98
N VAL A 44 4.57 0.90 4.54
CA VAL A 44 5.04 -0.48 4.66
C VAL A 44 5.04 -1.10 3.26
N VAL A 45 6.09 -1.84 2.96
CA VAL A 45 6.14 -2.65 1.74
C VAL A 45 5.85 -4.08 2.12
N ALA A 46 4.87 -4.67 1.45
CA ALA A 46 4.53 -6.07 1.61
C ALA A 46 4.98 -6.83 0.36
N THR A 47 5.46 -8.03 0.56
CA THR A 47 5.81 -8.94 -0.53
C THR A 47 4.95 -10.18 -0.41
N ASP A 48 4.31 -10.58 -1.49
CA ASP A 48 3.46 -11.76 -1.46
C ASP A 48 4.24 -13.02 -1.84
N LEU A 49 3.55 -14.15 -1.84
CA LEU A 49 4.17 -15.44 -2.12
C LEU A 49 4.71 -15.56 -3.55
N ASN A 50 4.28 -14.71 -4.45
CA ASN A 50 4.78 -14.67 -5.82
C ASN A 50 5.82 -13.58 -6.01
N TYR A 51 6.31 -13.00 -4.92
CA TYR A 51 7.31 -11.94 -4.91
C TYR A 51 6.82 -10.63 -5.53
N HIS A 52 5.52 -10.44 -5.63
CA HIS A 52 4.96 -9.15 -6.01
C HIS A 52 5.00 -8.22 -4.80
N ARG A 53 5.31 -6.96 -5.03
CA ARG A 53 5.38 -5.97 -3.97
C ARG A 53 4.16 -5.09 -3.97
N PHE A 54 3.78 -4.68 -2.77
CA PHE A 54 2.65 -3.78 -2.54
C PHE A 54 3.08 -2.73 -1.54
N THR A 55 2.61 -1.52 -1.74
CA THR A 55 2.87 -0.43 -0.80
C THR A 55 1.62 -0.18 0.01
N ILE A 56 1.76 -0.26 1.32
CA ILE A 56 0.66 -0.03 2.25
C ILE A 56 0.87 1.33 2.90
N HIS A 57 -0.11 2.19 2.76
CA HIS A 57 -0.08 3.52 3.36
C HIS A 57 -0.91 3.52 4.63
N MET A 58 -0.35 4.08 5.70
CA MET A 58 -1.05 4.17 6.97
C MET A 58 -1.81 5.49 7.05
N ASN A 59 -2.87 5.53 7.85
CA ASN A 59 -3.68 6.74 8.02
C ASN A 59 -2.90 7.87 8.67
N ALA A 60 -1.95 7.53 9.54
CA ALA A 60 -1.16 8.52 10.26
C ALA A 60 0.19 7.91 10.60
N GLY A 61 1.09 8.70 11.13
CA GLY A 61 2.36 8.18 11.61
C GLY A 61 2.12 7.11 12.66
N CYS A 62 2.82 6.00 12.52
CA CYS A 62 2.66 4.85 13.39
C CYS A 62 3.91 4.70 14.24
N VAL A 63 3.78 4.95 15.53
CA VAL A 63 4.92 4.94 16.45
C VAL A 63 5.57 3.57 16.45
N GLY A 64 6.87 3.54 16.21
CA GLY A 64 7.64 2.30 16.24
C GLY A 64 7.64 1.52 14.95
N LEU A 65 6.85 1.93 13.97
CA LEU A 65 6.73 1.19 12.72
C LEU A 65 8.08 1.08 12.01
N ASP A 66 8.85 2.14 11.98
CA ASP A 66 10.14 2.19 11.31
C ASP A 66 11.31 1.75 12.18
N ASN A 67 11.05 1.22 13.35
CA ASN A 67 12.10 0.67 14.20
C ASN A 67 12.61 -0.63 13.57
N ALA A 68 13.92 -0.77 13.43
CA ALA A 68 14.51 -1.95 12.79
C ALA A 68 14.18 -3.25 13.51
N ALA A 69 13.88 -3.19 14.79
CA ALA A 69 13.54 -4.38 15.58
C ALA A 69 12.03 -4.56 15.72
N ALA A 70 11.22 -3.82 14.99
CA ALA A 70 9.78 -3.93 15.10
C ALA A 70 9.27 -5.21 14.47
N HIS A 71 8.25 -5.79 15.10
CA HIS A 71 7.50 -6.90 14.55
C HIS A 71 6.13 -6.38 14.12
N LEU A 72 5.77 -6.68 12.88
CA LEU A 72 4.52 -6.21 12.28
C LEU A 72 3.60 -7.39 12.06
N VAL A 73 2.35 -7.28 12.52
CA VAL A 73 1.35 -8.31 12.30
C VAL A 73 0.02 -7.65 11.97
N PHE A 74 -0.80 -8.32 11.16
CA PHE A 74 -2.15 -7.84 10.93
C PHE A 74 -3.01 -8.23 12.13
N ARG A 75 -3.78 -7.28 12.61
CA ARG A 75 -4.74 -7.52 13.70
C ARG A 75 -6.10 -7.89 13.15
N THR A 76 -6.42 -7.38 11.95
CA THR A 76 -7.63 -7.78 11.25
C THR A 76 -7.22 -8.81 10.21
N TRP A 77 -7.79 -9.99 10.27
CA TRP A 77 -7.35 -11.09 9.44
C TRP A 77 -8.54 -11.82 8.82
N GLN A 78 -8.56 -11.85 7.49
CA GLN A 78 -9.53 -12.66 6.75
C GLN A 78 -8.76 -13.28 5.59
N ASN A 79 -8.59 -14.58 5.63
CA ASN A 79 -7.65 -15.27 4.75
C ASN A 79 -7.73 -14.88 3.29
N LEU A 80 -8.92 -14.85 2.73
CA LEU A 80 -9.09 -14.60 1.31
C LEU A 80 -9.42 -13.15 0.99
N ALA A 81 -9.57 -12.32 2.00
CA ALA A 81 -9.90 -10.92 1.77
C ALA A 81 -8.64 -10.12 1.45
N CYS A 82 -8.81 -9.08 0.65
CA CYS A 82 -7.72 -8.15 0.39
C CYS A 82 -7.47 -7.28 1.61
N VAL A 83 -6.21 -6.95 1.84
CA VAL A 83 -5.87 -5.91 2.80
C VAL A 83 -6.44 -4.60 2.28
N ASP A 84 -7.14 -3.87 3.12
CA ASP A 84 -7.90 -2.73 2.69
C ASP A 84 -7.87 -1.62 3.71
N HIS A 85 -8.42 -0.48 3.32
CA HIS A 85 -8.63 0.66 4.19
C HIS A 85 -9.35 0.21 5.47
N GLY A 86 -8.84 0.65 6.58
CA GLY A 86 -9.43 0.31 7.87
C GLY A 86 -8.86 -0.93 8.53
N ASP A 87 -8.12 -1.76 7.78
CA ASP A 87 -7.43 -2.88 8.41
C ASP A 87 -6.38 -2.35 9.37
N ILE A 88 -6.01 -3.17 10.34
CA ILE A 88 -5.13 -2.76 11.43
C ILE A 88 -3.87 -3.58 11.45
N ILE A 89 -2.74 -2.88 11.54
CA ILE A 89 -1.45 -3.50 11.76
C ILE A 89 -1.05 -3.27 13.21
N GLY A 90 -0.63 -4.33 13.87
CA GLY A 90 -0.04 -4.24 15.19
C GLY A 90 1.47 -4.15 15.07
N VAL A 91 2.07 -3.27 15.84
CA VAL A 91 3.50 -3.04 15.87
C VAL A 91 4.02 -3.32 17.26
N SER A 92 5.01 -4.18 17.37
CA SER A 92 5.67 -4.47 18.62
C SER A 92 7.15 -4.11 18.47
N ALA A 93 7.64 -3.20 19.27
CA ALA A 93 9.03 -2.76 19.21
C ALA A 93 9.60 -2.66 20.61
N PRO A 94 10.91 -2.88 20.76
CA PRO A 94 11.55 -2.81 22.08
C PRO A 94 11.33 -1.45 22.71
N GLY A 95 10.88 -1.45 23.95
CA GLY A 95 10.68 -0.22 24.71
C GLY A 95 9.38 0.50 24.44
N LEU A 96 8.62 0.09 23.42
CA LEU A 96 7.37 0.75 23.08
C LEU A 96 6.14 -0.07 23.36
N GLY A 97 6.33 -1.37 23.65
CA GLY A 97 5.21 -2.26 23.84
C GLY A 97 4.49 -2.53 22.55
N PHE A 98 3.17 -2.58 22.58
CA PHE A 98 2.36 -2.95 21.44
C PHE A 98 1.47 -1.77 21.03
N VAL A 99 1.53 -1.40 19.77
CA VAL A 99 0.77 -0.28 19.20
C VAL A 99 -0.02 -0.77 18.01
N THR A 100 -1.21 -0.23 17.79
CA THR A 100 -2.03 -0.56 16.62
C THR A 100 -2.20 0.67 15.74
N CYS A 101 -2.12 0.46 14.43
CA CYS A 101 -2.25 1.53 13.45
C CYS A 101 -3.15 1.08 12.31
N SER A 102 -3.96 1.98 11.78
CA SER A 102 -4.89 1.63 10.72
C SER A 102 -4.34 1.96 9.35
N ILE A 103 -4.76 1.18 8.38
CA ILE A 103 -4.33 1.29 7.00
C ILE A 103 -5.23 2.27 6.24
N ALA A 104 -4.62 3.16 5.47
CA ALA A 104 -5.33 4.06 4.59
C ALA A 104 -5.60 3.42 3.23
N GLY A 105 -4.67 2.65 2.72
CA GLY A 105 -4.85 2.02 1.42
C GLY A 105 -3.65 1.20 1.01
N VAL A 106 -3.81 0.46 -0.08
CA VAL A 106 -2.80 -0.43 -0.62
C VAL A 106 -2.67 -0.17 -2.11
N GLN A 107 -1.44 -0.09 -2.58
CA GLN A 107 -1.14 0.09 -4.00
C GLN A 107 -0.28 -1.06 -4.48
N ALA A 108 -0.45 -1.45 -5.74
CA ALA A 108 0.43 -2.43 -6.36
C ALA A 108 1.79 -1.79 -6.62
N GLY A 109 2.83 -2.58 -6.43
CA GLY A 109 4.19 -2.09 -6.64
C GLY A 109 4.80 -1.52 -5.38
N GLY A 110 6.06 -1.18 -5.46
CA GLY A 110 6.74 -0.60 -4.33
C GLY A 110 8.19 -0.35 -4.67
N PRO A 111 8.86 0.42 -3.82
CA PRO A 111 10.28 0.70 -4.02
C PRO A 111 11.13 -0.53 -3.83
#